data_91d54ae12ae57a9cdb615f411acf1eaa
#
_entry.id   91d54ae12ae57a9cdb615f411acf1eaa
#
_cell.length_a   1.000
_cell.length_b   1.000
_cell.length_c   1.000
_cell.angle_alpha   90.00
_cell.angle_beta   90.00
_cell.angle_gamma   90.00
#
_symmetry.space_group_name_H-M   'P 1'
#
loop_
_entity.id
_entity.type
_entity.pdbx_description
1 polymer ?
#
loop_
_entity_poly.entity_id
_entity_poly.type
_entity_poly.pdbx_seq_one_letter_code
_entity_poly.pdbx_strand_id
1 'polypeptide(L)'
;KEQLFEEIIAVRNQGWSLVDQELELGLRSLAAPIFDADGKVIAAINISTQSAVISVHELTSNYLPVLLSTASEISQDLVMASN
;
A
#
# COMPACT_ATOMS: atom_id res chain seq x y z
N LYS A 1 -12.90 4.17 12.81
CA LYS A 1 -12.64 5.51 12.27
C LYS A 1 -11.25 6.01 12.62
N GLU A 2 -10.90 5.94 13.89
CA GLU A 2 -9.57 6.33 14.34
C GLU A 2 -8.49 5.45 13.73
N GLN A 3 -8.76 4.17 13.63
CA GLN A 3 -7.83 3.22 13.04
C GLN A 3 -7.55 3.55 11.57
N LEU A 4 -8.58 3.90 10.81
CA LEU A 4 -8.42 4.28 9.42
C LEU A 4 -7.58 5.55 9.28
N PHE A 5 -7.79 6.52 10.16
CA PHE A 5 -7.02 7.75 10.17
C PHE A 5 -5.54 7.48 10.48
N GLU A 6 -5.27 6.62 11.45
CA GLU A 6 -3.91 6.22 11.80
C GLU A 6 -3.20 5.52 10.65
N GLU A 7 -3.92 4.69 9.89
CA GLU A 7 -3.36 4.02 8.72
C GLU A 7 -2.96 5.01 7.63
N ILE A 8 -3.77 6.04 7.40
CA ILE A 8 -3.44 7.08 6.42
C ILE A 8 -2.16 7.80 6.82
N ILE A 9 -2.01 8.11 8.10
CA ILE A 9 -0.79 8.75 8.60
C ILE A 9 0.41 7.82 8.46
N ALA A 10 0.25 6.54 8.79
CA ALA A 10 1.32 5.56 8.67
C ALA A 10 1.77 5.40 7.22
N VAL A 11 0.84 5.38 6.26
CA VAL A 11 1.17 5.30 4.84
C VAL A 11 2.01 6.49 4.41
N ARG A 12 1.65 7.69 4.85
CA ARG A 12 2.44 8.89 4.51
C ARG A 12 3.87 8.82 5.05
N ASN A 13 4.02 8.30 6.28
CA ASN A 13 5.31 8.30 6.94
C ASN A 13 6.22 7.19 6.48
N GLN A 14 5.69 6.00 6.25
CA GLN A 14 6.53 4.86 5.86
C GLN A 14 6.39 4.45 4.39
N GLY A 15 5.40 4.98 3.67
CA GLY A 15 5.23 4.70 2.26
C GLY A 15 4.43 3.44 1.93
N TRP A 16 3.87 2.77 2.93
CA TRP A 16 3.03 1.59 2.74
C TRP A 16 2.32 1.26 4.04
N SER A 17 1.29 0.42 3.96
CA SER A 17 0.60 -0.05 5.15
C SER A 17 0.32 -1.54 5.08
N LEU A 18 0.23 -2.16 6.25
CA LEU A 18 -0.13 -3.57 6.40
C LEU A 18 -1.36 -3.65 7.29
N VAL A 19 -2.40 -4.31 6.79
CA VAL A 19 -3.59 -4.62 7.57
C VAL A 19 -3.64 -6.13 7.76
N ASP A 20 -3.43 -6.60 8.99
CA ASP A 20 -3.35 -8.02 9.29
C ASP A 20 -4.58 -8.44 10.07
N GLN A 21 -5.61 -8.90 9.33
CA GLN A 21 -6.85 -9.44 9.89
C GLN A 21 -7.64 -8.44 10.74
N GLU A 22 -7.38 -7.15 10.58
CA GLU A 22 -8.04 -6.12 11.38
C GLU A 22 -9.45 -5.82 10.88
N LEU A 23 -9.64 -5.79 9.56
CA LEU A 23 -10.94 -5.53 8.96
C LEU A 23 -11.72 -6.82 8.71
N GLU A 24 -11.03 -7.89 8.37
CA GLU A 24 -11.64 -9.19 8.14
C GLU A 24 -10.68 -10.29 8.56
N LEU A 25 -11.17 -11.18 9.40
CA LEU A 25 -10.38 -12.32 9.88
C LEU A 25 -9.96 -13.18 8.70
N GLY A 26 -8.71 -13.61 8.72
CA GLY A 26 -8.16 -14.46 7.65
C GLY A 26 -7.60 -13.71 6.46
N LEU A 27 -7.71 -12.37 6.42
CA LEU A 27 -7.17 -11.57 5.33
C LEU A 27 -6.03 -10.66 5.79
N ARG A 28 -4.98 -10.63 4.99
CA ARG A 28 -3.87 -9.67 5.13
C ARG A 28 -3.80 -8.84 3.88
N SER A 29 -3.56 -7.55 4.02
CA SER A 29 -3.48 -6.65 2.89
C SER A 29 -2.27 -5.73 3.02
N LEU A 30 -1.56 -5.54 1.91
CA LEU A 30 -0.54 -4.51 1.77
C LEU A 30 -1.08 -3.43 0.87
N ALA A 31 -0.81 -2.18 1.21
CA ALA A 31 -1.20 -1.04 0.37
C ALA A 31 -0.02 -0.10 0.20
N ALA A 32 0.10 0.47 -0.99
CA ALA A 32 1.11 1.47 -1.29
C ALA A 32 0.45 2.67 -1.94
N PRO A 33 0.86 3.89 -1.60
CA PRO A 33 0.22 5.10 -2.12
C PRO A 33 0.68 5.41 -3.53
N ILE A 34 -0.20 6.08 -4.27
CA ILE A 34 0.10 6.65 -5.59
C ILE A 34 0.03 8.16 -5.43
N PHE A 35 1.07 8.86 -5.87
CA PHE A 35 1.21 10.29 -5.69
C PHE A 35 1.00 11.04 -7.01
N ASP A 36 0.48 12.26 -6.90
CA ASP A 36 0.43 13.17 -8.05
C ASP A 36 1.74 13.97 -8.13
N ALA A 37 1.78 14.93 -9.06
CA ALA A 37 2.97 15.75 -9.29
C ALA A 37 3.35 16.63 -8.09
N ASP A 38 2.39 16.91 -7.23
CA ASP A 38 2.62 17.72 -6.03
C ASP A 38 3.00 16.90 -4.81
N GLY A 39 3.15 15.58 -4.97
CA GLY A 39 3.45 14.70 -3.86
C GLY A 39 2.24 14.34 -2.99
N LYS A 40 1.05 14.61 -3.48
CA LYS A 40 -0.17 14.33 -2.75
C LYS A 40 -0.66 12.92 -3.05
N VAL A 41 -1.11 12.20 -2.04
CA VAL A 41 -1.66 10.85 -2.23
C VAL A 41 -3.05 10.97 -2.85
N ILE A 42 -3.22 10.45 -4.05
CA ILE A 42 -4.48 10.51 -4.78
C ILE A 42 -5.15 9.15 -4.91
N ALA A 43 -4.43 8.07 -4.67
CA ALA A 43 -4.95 6.72 -4.77
C ALA A 43 -4.02 5.78 -4.04
N ALA A 44 -4.40 4.50 -3.99
CA ALA A 44 -3.54 3.46 -3.46
C ALA A 44 -3.78 2.17 -4.22
N ILE A 45 -2.74 1.35 -4.35
CA ILE A 45 -2.88 -0.01 -4.85
C ILE A 45 -2.65 -0.97 -3.69
N ASN A 46 -3.29 -2.12 -3.73
CA ASN A 46 -3.14 -3.09 -2.66
C ASN A 46 -3.06 -4.51 -3.16
N ILE A 47 -2.49 -5.36 -2.31
CA ILE A 47 -2.49 -6.82 -2.48
C ILE A 47 -3.17 -7.40 -1.25
N SER A 48 -4.17 -8.26 -1.47
CA SER A 48 -4.85 -8.95 -0.37
C SER A 48 -4.57 -10.45 -0.50
N THR A 49 -4.25 -11.08 0.63
CA THR A 49 -3.94 -12.51 0.68
C THR A 49 -4.61 -13.15 1.87
N GLN A 50 -4.72 -14.49 1.81
CA GLN A 50 -5.23 -15.26 2.93
C GLN A 50 -4.09 -15.48 3.94
N SER A 51 -4.36 -15.17 5.21
CA SER A 51 -3.34 -15.27 6.26
C SER A 51 -2.88 -16.72 6.49
N ALA A 52 -3.70 -17.69 6.14
CA ALA A 52 -3.34 -19.10 6.26
C ALA A 52 -2.32 -19.55 5.22
N VAL A 53 -2.18 -18.80 4.12
CA VAL A 53 -1.32 -19.18 3.00
C VAL A 53 0.00 -18.41 3.01
N ILE A 54 -0.07 -17.12 3.27
CA ILE A 54 1.11 -16.23 3.21
C ILE A 54 1.31 -15.53 4.54
N SER A 55 2.52 -15.68 5.10
CA SER A 55 2.88 -15.02 6.35
C SER A 55 3.17 -13.54 6.15
N VAL A 56 3.18 -12.77 7.24
CA VAL A 56 3.59 -11.37 7.19
C VAL A 56 5.00 -11.23 6.65
N HIS A 57 5.90 -12.15 7.07
CA HIS A 57 7.28 -12.12 6.60
C HIS A 57 7.39 -12.30 5.09
N GLU A 58 6.66 -13.27 4.53
CA GLU A 58 6.65 -13.48 3.08
C GLU A 58 6.08 -12.28 2.35
N LEU A 59 5.00 -11.73 2.89
CA LEU A 59 4.31 -10.60 2.28
C LEU A 59 5.24 -9.39 2.19
N THR A 60 5.94 -9.08 3.28
CA THR A 60 6.82 -7.92 3.31
C THR A 60 8.16 -8.17 2.62
N SER A 61 8.63 -9.41 2.58
CA SER A 61 9.92 -9.73 1.93
C SER A 61 9.81 -9.89 0.43
N ASN A 62 8.74 -10.53 -0.05
CA ASN A 62 8.63 -10.90 -1.46
C ASN A 62 7.67 -10.02 -2.26
N TYR A 63 6.60 -9.55 -1.64
CA TYR A 63 5.54 -8.83 -2.36
C TYR A 63 5.62 -7.32 -2.19
N LEU A 64 6.04 -6.85 -1.01
CA LEU A 64 6.12 -5.41 -0.75
C LEU A 64 7.06 -4.69 -1.73
N PRO A 65 8.27 -5.21 -2.02
CA PRO A 65 9.13 -4.51 -2.98
C PRO A 65 8.50 -4.36 -4.35
N VAL A 66 7.77 -5.37 -4.83
CA VAL A 66 7.08 -5.33 -6.11
C VAL A 66 5.94 -4.30 -6.07
N LEU A 67 5.18 -4.29 -4.97
CA LEU A 67 4.08 -3.35 -4.80
C LEU A 67 4.59 -1.91 -4.79
N LEU A 68 5.66 -1.64 -4.06
CA LEU A 68 6.25 -0.31 -4.00
C LEU A 68 6.79 0.13 -5.36
N SER A 69 7.44 -0.77 -6.07
CA SER A 69 7.96 -0.48 -7.40
C SER A 69 6.83 -0.15 -8.38
N THR A 70 5.75 -0.93 -8.34
CA THR A 70 4.60 -0.70 -9.20
C THR A 70 3.91 0.64 -8.88
N ALA A 71 3.73 0.93 -7.59
CA ALA A 71 3.14 2.21 -7.18
C ALA A 71 3.99 3.40 -7.63
N SER A 72 5.31 3.26 -7.55
CA SER A 72 6.23 4.29 -8.00
C SER A 72 6.13 4.53 -9.51
N GLU A 73 6.05 3.45 -10.29
CA GLU A 73 5.90 3.55 -11.75
C GLU A 73 4.60 4.24 -12.12
N ILE A 74 3.50 3.88 -11.46
CA ILE A 74 2.20 4.52 -11.71
C ILE A 74 2.27 6.01 -11.38
N SER A 75 2.88 6.37 -10.26
CA SER A 75 3.05 7.76 -9.87
C SER A 75 3.84 8.55 -10.91
N GLN A 76 4.93 7.97 -11.41
CA GLN A 76 5.75 8.61 -12.44
C GLN A 76 4.98 8.79 -13.74
N ASP A 77 4.21 7.78 -14.14
CA ASP A 77 3.40 7.85 -15.35
C ASP A 77 2.34 8.97 -15.26
N LEU A 78 1.73 9.13 -14.09
CA LEU A 78 0.75 10.18 -13.87
C LEU A 78 1.38 11.57 -13.94
N VAL A 79 2.59 11.73 -13.39
CA VAL A 79 3.33 13.00 -13.49
C VAL A 79 3.66 13.32 -14.94
N MET A 80 4.12 12.33 -15.70
CA MET A 80 4.45 12.52 -17.11
C MET A 80 3.21 12.83 -17.95
N ALA A 81 2.09 12.18 -17.64
CA ALA A 81 0.85 12.41 -18.37
C ALA A 81 0.27 13.80 -18.13
N SER A 82 0.56 14.42 -16.98
CA SER A 82 0.03 15.74 -16.64
C SER A 82 0.89 16.88 -17.21
N ASN A 83 2.04 16.57 -17.76
CA ASN A 83 2.90 17.52 -18.41
C ASN A 83 2.61 17.56 -19.91
#